data_756ff1e15fd6383305d822b52152aee9
#
_entry.id   756ff1e15fd6383305d822b52152aee9
#
_cell.length_a   1.000
_cell.length_b   1.000
_cell.length_c   1.000
_cell.angle_alpha   90.00
_cell.angle_beta   90.00
_cell.angle_gamma   90.00
#
_symmetry.space_group_name_H-M   'P 1'
#
loop_
_entity.id
_entity.type
_entity.pdbx_description
1 polymer ?
#
loop_
_entity_poly.entity_id
_entity_poly.type
_entity_poly.pdbx_seq_one_letter_code
_entity_poly.pdbx_strand_id
1 'polypeptide(L)'
;GGTSHAGLVNPEVLKVMRQAGCSYLDYGLESFSDRVLKNIGKGSTTKLNERAIKITMDAGIRPIPNQIIGFPDEFFDSILADMEAWERLGMVVFPFFATAYPGCEWFYVYKNKILEQYDGSLDAYLEDLGDATKITGVISENFNAVELMGLRELMVRQDRKKILEYAKLWHKQQGEPNIPKFASATFWDRVSDGGRIKRIETTGEKDPAPAP
;
A
#
# COMPACT_ATOMS: atom_id res chain seq x y z
N GLY A 1 6.11 -20.79 10.37
CA GLY A 1 5.99 -19.67 9.43
C GLY A 1 6.56 -18.38 9.97
N GLY A 2 6.48 -17.32 9.18
CA GLY A 2 6.98 -16.01 9.57
C GLY A 2 6.71 -14.97 8.48
N THR A 3 7.16 -13.73 8.70
CA THR A 3 7.05 -12.62 7.77
C THR A 3 8.41 -12.32 7.15
N SER A 4 8.43 -11.97 5.87
CA SER A 4 9.67 -11.62 5.16
C SER A 4 9.44 -10.49 4.15
N HIS A 5 10.54 -9.81 3.81
CA HIS A 5 10.57 -8.88 2.68
C HIS A 5 10.96 -9.62 1.40
N ALA A 6 10.31 -9.30 0.27
CA ALA A 6 10.54 -9.98 -1.02
C ALA A 6 12.01 -9.98 -1.48
N GLY A 7 12.75 -8.92 -1.16
CA GLY A 7 14.18 -8.80 -1.50
C GLY A 7 15.14 -9.63 -0.64
N LEU A 8 14.68 -10.20 0.48
CA LEU A 8 15.55 -10.92 1.44
C LEU A 8 15.58 -12.43 1.22
N VAL A 9 14.66 -12.99 0.46
CA VAL A 9 14.58 -14.44 0.25
C VAL A 9 15.41 -14.91 -0.94
N ASN A 10 16.02 -16.07 -0.78
CA ASN A 10 16.71 -16.79 -1.83
C ASN A 10 16.47 -18.31 -1.70
N PRO A 11 16.70 -19.10 -2.78
CA PRO A 11 16.38 -20.53 -2.78
C PRO A 11 17.07 -21.34 -1.68
N GLU A 12 18.33 -21.03 -1.34
CA GLU A 12 19.10 -21.74 -0.31
C GLU A 12 18.47 -21.54 1.07
N VAL A 13 18.14 -20.29 1.43
CA VAL A 13 17.48 -19.97 2.69
C VAL A 13 16.11 -20.64 2.77
N LEU A 14 15.31 -20.55 1.70
CA LEU A 14 13.99 -21.17 1.66
C LEU A 14 14.05 -22.68 1.80
N LYS A 15 15.04 -23.33 1.21
CA LYS A 15 15.27 -24.78 1.36
C LYS A 15 15.52 -25.15 2.82
N VAL A 16 16.40 -24.42 3.52
CA VAL A 16 16.69 -24.65 4.95
C VAL A 16 15.44 -24.37 5.80
N MET A 17 14.72 -23.30 5.51
CA MET A 17 13.46 -22.99 6.21
C MET A 17 12.44 -24.11 6.03
N ARG A 18 12.30 -24.65 4.82
CA ARG A 18 11.39 -25.79 4.56
C ARG A 18 11.80 -27.03 5.33
N GLN A 19 13.10 -27.37 5.36
CA GLN A 19 13.63 -28.48 6.13
C GLN A 19 13.39 -28.32 7.64
N ALA A 20 13.43 -27.07 8.14
CA ALA A 20 13.10 -26.72 9.53
C ALA A 20 11.59 -26.70 9.82
N GLY A 21 10.73 -27.10 8.86
CA GLY A 21 9.28 -27.18 9.05
C GLY A 21 8.50 -25.90 8.74
N CYS A 22 9.12 -24.90 8.09
CA CYS A 22 8.39 -23.73 7.64
C CYS A 22 7.35 -24.11 6.59
N SER A 23 6.09 -23.78 6.82
CA SER A 23 4.95 -24.13 5.97
C SER A 23 4.38 -22.94 5.20
N TYR A 24 4.60 -21.71 5.68
CA TYR A 24 4.16 -20.47 5.04
C TYR A 24 5.11 -19.30 5.33
N LEU A 25 5.11 -18.33 4.43
CA LEU A 25 5.77 -17.02 4.60
C LEU A 25 4.83 -15.91 4.17
N ASP A 26 4.63 -14.97 5.07
CA ASP A 26 3.93 -13.72 4.80
C ASP A 26 4.87 -12.71 4.12
N TYR A 27 4.38 -12.07 3.09
CA TYR A 27 5.10 -11.04 2.37
C TYR A 27 4.28 -9.75 2.32
N GLY A 28 4.82 -8.66 2.84
CA GLY A 28 4.32 -7.33 2.55
C GLY A 28 4.71 -6.95 1.12
N LEU A 29 3.92 -7.34 0.13
CA LEU A 29 4.16 -7.00 -1.28
C LEU A 29 3.62 -5.63 -1.64
N GLU A 30 2.56 -5.21 -1.02
CA GLU A 30 1.80 -3.97 -1.08
C GLU A 30 1.13 -3.73 -2.44
N SER A 31 1.85 -3.84 -3.56
CA SER A 31 1.33 -3.66 -4.91
C SER A 31 2.17 -4.39 -5.96
N PHE A 32 1.61 -4.62 -7.14
CA PHE A 32 2.31 -5.00 -8.37
C PHE A 32 2.36 -3.84 -9.38
N SER A 33 2.39 -2.61 -8.89
CA SER A 33 2.68 -1.42 -9.66
C SER A 33 4.01 -0.82 -9.21
N ASP A 34 5.02 -0.78 -10.09
CA ASP A 34 6.33 -0.19 -9.76
C ASP A 34 6.21 1.29 -9.38
N ARG A 35 5.22 2.02 -9.93
CA ARG A 35 4.90 3.39 -9.55
C ARG A 35 4.47 3.47 -8.09
N VAL A 36 3.50 2.66 -7.70
CA VAL A 36 3.00 2.60 -6.32
C VAL A 36 4.12 2.17 -5.37
N LEU A 37 4.84 1.07 -5.67
CA LEU A 37 5.96 0.58 -4.84
C LEU A 37 7.05 1.63 -4.62
N LYS A 38 7.38 2.41 -5.65
CA LYS A 38 8.31 3.53 -5.56
C LYS A 38 7.77 4.62 -4.63
N ASN A 39 6.52 5.02 -4.81
CA ASN A 39 5.93 6.14 -4.08
C ASN A 39 5.72 5.84 -2.60
N ILE A 40 5.48 4.58 -2.24
CA ILE A 40 5.35 4.15 -0.83
C ILE A 40 6.68 3.80 -0.15
N GLY A 41 7.78 3.83 -0.86
CA GLY A 41 9.07 3.54 -0.26
C GLY A 41 9.36 2.09 0.04
N LYS A 42 8.69 1.20 -0.63
CA LYS A 42 8.81 -0.21 -0.30
C LYS A 42 10.22 -0.77 -0.48
N GLY A 43 11.04 -0.16 -1.35
CA GLY A 43 12.36 -0.70 -1.69
C GLY A 43 12.28 -2.04 -2.44
N SER A 44 11.13 -2.35 -3.04
CA SER A 44 10.88 -3.52 -3.86
C SER A 44 10.44 -3.12 -5.27
N THR A 45 10.36 -4.10 -6.14
CA THR A 45 9.82 -3.98 -7.50
C THR A 45 8.86 -5.12 -7.78
N THR A 46 8.01 -4.97 -8.78
CA THR A 46 7.09 -6.02 -9.23
C THR A 46 7.84 -7.31 -9.57
N LYS A 47 9.02 -7.20 -10.20
CA LYS A 47 9.88 -8.36 -10.50
C LYS A 47 10.39 -9.07 -9.25
N LEU A 48 10.79 -8.33 -8.23
CA LEU A 48 11.21 -8.90 -6.95
C LEU A 48 10.06 -9.58 -6.22
N ASN A 49 8.88 -8.96 -6.23
CA ASN A 49 7.68 -9.51 -5.65
C ASN A 49 7.30 -10.85 -6.32
N GLU A 50 7.24 -10.88 -7.66
CA GLU A 50 6.96 -12.12 -8.40
C GLU A 50 8.01 -13.21 -8.16
N ARG A 51 9.29 -12.82 -8.17
CA ARG A 51 10.38 -13.75 -7.90
C ARG A 51 10.24 -14.37 -6.52
N ALA A 52 9.99 -13.56 -5.48
CA ALA A 52 9.84 -14.04 -4.12
C ALA A 52 8.72 -15.08 -4.00
N ILE A 53 7.56 -14.81 -4.58
CA ILE A 53 6.43 -15.74 -4.62
C ILE A 53 6.82 -17.05 -5.28
N LYS A 54 7.39 -17.00 -6.50
CA LYS A 54 7.74 -18.19 -7.28
C LYS A 54 8.74 -19.08 -6.56
N ILE A 55 9.88 -18.52 -6.10
CA ILE A 55 10.91 -19.33 -5.41
C ILE A 55 10.41 -19.88 -4.06
N THR A 56 9.46 -19.21 -3.41
CA THR A 56 8.83 -19.70 -2.17
C THR A 56 7.93 -20.90 -2.47
N MET A 57 7.13 -20.83 -3.53
CA MET A 57 6.30 -21.95 -3.99
C MET A 57 7.18 -23.14 -4.43
N ASP A 58 8.25 -22.89 -5.19
CA ASP A 58 9.20 -23.91 -5.65
C ASP A 58 9.88 -24.62 -4.47
N ALA A 59 10.09 -23.93 -3.35
CA ALA A 59 10.61 -24.52 -2.12
C ALA A 59 9.58 -25.35 -1.33
N GLY A 60 8.32 -25.42 -1.78
CA GLY A 60 7.22 -26.10 -1.09
C GLY A 60 6.72 -25.34 0.15
N ILE A 61 6.94 -24.04 0.21
CA ILE A 61 6.43 -23.11 1.24
C ILE A 61 5.30 -22.31 0.62
N ARG A 62 4.19 -22.13 1.35
CA ARG A 62 3.05 -21.33 0.90
C ARG A 62 3.35 -19.85 1.08
N PRO A 63 3.44 -19.04 0.03
CA PRO A 63 3.49 -17.59 0.17
C PRO A 63 2.11 -17.05 0.53
N ILE A 64 2.08 -16.07 1.43
CA ILE A 64 0.90 -15.30 1.79
C ILE A 64 1.21 -13.84 1.43
N PRO A 65 0.69 -13.34 0.29
CA PRO A 65 0.93 -11.96 -0.12
C PRO A 65 0.00 -11.03 0.62
N ASN A 66 0.55 -10.05 1.31
CA ASN A 66 -0.22 -8.92 1.82
C ASN A 66 -0.18 -7.81 0.77
N GLN A 67 -1.34 -7.32 0.44
CA GLN A 67 -1.57 -6.26 -0.53
C GLN A 67 -2.40 -5.17 0.12
N ILE A 68 -2.17 -3.94 -0.30
CA ILE A 68 -2.86 -2.77 0.22
C ILE A 68 -3.50 -2.02 -0.93
N ILE A 69 -4.72 -1.52 -0.72
CA ILE A 69 -5.47 -0.64 -1.62
C ILE A 69 -5.74 0.70 -0.93
N GLY A 70 -5.80 1.78 -1.69
CA GLY A 70 -6.12 3.11 -1.20
C GLY A 70 -4.91 3.99 -0.94
N PHE A 71 -3.76 3.66 -1.54
CA PHE A 71 -2.61 4.55 -1.56
C PHE A 71 -2.94 5.90 -2.22
N PRO A 72 -2.26 6.99 -1.84
CA PRO A 72 -2.59 8.32 -2.34
C PRO A 72 -2.65 8.44 -3.85
N ASP A 73 -1.66 7.88 -4.55
CA ASP A 73 -1.51 7.95 -6.01
C ASP A 73 -2.08 6.73 -6.74
N GLU A 74 -2.75 5.84 -6.03
CA GLU A 74 -3.33 4.65 -6.63
C GLU A 74 -4.49 5.01 -7.56
N PHE A 75 -4.55 4.31 -8.68
CA PHE A 75 -5.61 4.47 -9.65
C PHE A 75 -5.95 3.11 -10.31
N PHE A 76 -6.90 3.07 -11.24
CA PHE A 76 -7.34 1.83 -11.87
C PHE A 76 -6.24 1.05 -12.57
N ASP A 77 -5.23 1.72 -13.11
CA ASP A 77 -4.08 1.08 -13.77
C ASP A 77 -3.28 0.21 -12.80
N SER A 78 -3.01 0.71 -11.58
CA SER A 78 -2.31 -0.06 -10.55
C SER A 78 -3.16 -1.21 -10.00
N ILE A 79 -4.46 -0.98 -9.77
CA ILE A 79 -5.40 -2.02 -9.32
C ILE A 79 -5.49 -3.15 -10.35
N LEU A 80 -5.57 -2.83 -11.64
CA LEU A 80 -5.61 -3.82 -12.71
C LEU A 80 -4.29 -4.57 -12.84
N ALA A 81 -3.14 -3.89 -12.67
CA ALA A 81 -1.82 -4.55 -12.65
C ALA A 81 -1.70 -5.55 -11.50
N ASP A 82 -2.22 -5.20 -10.32
CA ASP A 82 -2.28 -6.09 -9.17
C ASP A 82 -3.11 -7.34 -9.48
N MET A 83 -4.31 -7.19 -10.02
CA MET A 83 -5.18 -8.31 -10.38
C MET A 83 -4.57 -9.21 -11.45
N GLU A 84 -3.91 -8.62 -12.46
CA GLU A 84 -3.20 -9.38 -13.50
C GLU A 84 -2.04 -10.21 -12.91
N ALA A 85 -1.31 -9.64 -11.96
CA ALA A 85 -0.24 -10.36 -11.28
C ALA A 85 -0.79 -11.53 -10.44
N TRP A 86 -1.91 -11.33 -9.72
CA TRP A 86 -2.54 -12.38 -8.94
C TRP A 86 -3.04 -13.53 -9.83
N GLU A 87 -3.71 -13.20 -10.93
CA GLU A 87 -4.16 -14.19 -11.92
C GLU A 87 -2.98 -15.00 -12.46
N ARG A 88 -1.91 -14.31 -12.91
CA ARG A 88 -0.69 -14.95 -13.44
C ARG A 88 0.03 -15.82 -12.43
N LEU A 89 -0.01 -15.46 -11.15
CA LEU A 89 0.61 -16.22 -10.05
C LEU A 89 -0.32 -17.30 -9.48
N GLY A 90 -1.56 -17.40 -9.95
CA GLY A 90 -2.55 -18.34 -9.44
C GLY A 90 -2.94 -18.09 -7.99
N MET A 91 -2.97 -16.82 -7.58
CA MET A 91 -3.21 -16.43 -6.20
C MET A 91 -4.55 -15.74 -6.03
N VAL A 92 -5.16 -15.95 -4.86
CA VAL A 92 -6.28 -15.15 -4.38
C VAL A 92 -5.77 -14.30 -3.22
N VAL A 93 -5.98 -12.99 -3.30
CA VAL A 93 -5.48 -12.03 -2.32
C VAL A 93 -6.63 -11.23 -1.75
N PHE A 94 -6.53 -10.91 -0.47
CA PHE A 94 -7.47 -10.06 0.23
C PHE A 94 -6.76 -8.76 0.61
N PRO A 95 -6.96 -7.66 -0.14
CA PRO A 95 -6.27 -6.41 0.12
C PRO A 95 -6.68 -5.78 1.45
N PHE A 96 -5.71 -5.27 2.18
CA PHE A 96 -5.91 -4.36 3.30
C PHE A 96 -6.10 -2.93 2.79
N PHE A 97 -6.56 -2.02 3.66
CA PHE A 97 -6.66 -0.61 3.32
C PHE A 97 -5.43 0.16 3.80
N ALA A 98 -5.00 1.12 2.99
CA ALA A 98 -3.92 2.03 3.37
C ALA A 98 -4.35 2.85 4.58
N THR A 99 -3.59 2.73 5.67
CA THR A 99 -3.85 3.41 6.94
C THR A 99 -2.66 4.27 7.33
N ALA A 100 -2.90 5.55 7.56
CA ALA A 100 -1.87 6.52 7.91
C ALA A 100 -1.65 6.58 9.42
N TYR A 101 -0.84 5.71 9.97
CA TYR A 101 -0.55 5.68 11.40
C TYR A 101 0.22 6.92 11.86
N PRO A 102 -0.08 7.48 13.06
CA PRO A 102 0.74 8.53 13.67
C PRO A 102 2.21 8.14 13.72
N GLY A 103 3.07 9.05 13.30
CA GLY A 103 4.51 8.78 13.19
C GLY A 103 4.98 8.44 11.77
N CYS A 104 4.09 8.01 10.87
CA CYS A 104 4.42 7.90 9.45
C CYS A 104 4.22 9.24 8.72
N GLU A 105 4.95 9.45 7.63
CA GLU A 105 4.88 10.69 6.84
C GLU A 105 3.46 10.97 6.33
N TRP A 106 2.75 9.96 5.86
CA TRP A 106 1.39 10.14 5.34
C TRP A 106 0.40 10.66 6.39
N PHE A 107 0.57 10.31 7.66
CA PHE A 107 -0.27 10.89 8.70
C PHE A 107 -0.10 12.42 8.74
N TYR A 108 1.12 12.92 8.69
CA TYR A 108 1.36 14.36 8.74
C TYR A 108 0.93 15.07 7.45
N VAL A 109 1.16 14.46 6.30
CA VAL A 109 0.75 15.01 4.99
C VAL A 109 -0.77 15.08 4.85
N TYR A 110 -1.47 14.01 5.25
CA TYR A 110 -2.92 13.90 5.10
C TYR A 110 -3.71 14.19 6.38
N LYS A 111 -3.06 14.73 7.42
CA LYS A 111 -3.69 14.96 8.73
C LYS A 111 -5.02 15.70 8.61
N ASN A 112 -5.06 16.80 7.88
CA ASN A 112 -6.29 17.59 7.74
C ASN A 112 -7.39 16.78 7.04
N LYS A 113 -7.06 16.13 5.94
CA LYS A 113 -7.99 15.24 5.21
C LYS A 113 -8.50 14.08 6.08
N ILE A 114 -7.65 13.52 6.93
CA ILE A 114 -8.05 12.49 7.89
C ILE A 114 -8.99 13.09 8.94
N LEU A 115 -8.59 14.18 9.59
CA LEU A 115 -9.39 14.79 10.65
C LEU A 115 -10.76 15.30 10.18
N GLU A 116 -10.87 15.79 8.94
CA GLU A 116 -12.16 16.15 8.33
C GLU A 116 -13.14 14.97 8.30
N GLN A 117 -12.66 13.73 8.20
CA GLN A 117 -13.49 12.52 8.21
C GLN A 117 -13.91 12.11 9.64
N TYR A 118 -13.34 12.74 10.66
CA TYR A 118 -13.59 12.50 12.09
C TYR A 118 -14.05 13.78 12.83
N ASP A 119 -14.71 14.69 12.13
CA ASP A 119 -15.21 15.95 12.69
C ASP A 119 -14.14 16.78 13.44
N GLY A 120 -12.88 16.68 13.01
CA GLY A 120 -11.73 17.32 13.63
C GLY A 120 -11.12 16.58 14.83
N SER A 121 -11.69 15.43 15.23
CA SER A 121 -11.25 14.70 16.42
C SER A 121 -10.10 13.73 16.11
N LEU A 122 -8.90 14.04 16.62
CA LEU A 122 -7.77 13.11 16.58
C LEU A 122 -8.03 11.87 17.45
N ASP A 123 -8.66 12.04 18.60
CA ASP A 123 -8.93 10.93 19.51
C ASP A 123 -9.86 9.90 18.87
N ALA A 124 -10.92 10.35 18.19
CA ALA A 124 -11.82 9.46 17.44
C ALA A 124 -11.08 8.69 16.32
N TYR A 125 -10.17 9.36 15.61
CA TYR A 125 -9.30 8.67 14.63
C TYR A 125 -8.42 7.62 15.29
N LEU A 126 -7.78 7.95 16.42
CA LEU A 126 -6.90 7.04 17.15
C LEU A 126 -7.64 5.83 17.71
N GLU A 127 -8.87 6.02 18.19
CA GLU A 127 -9.73 4.93 18.68
C GLU A 127 -10.14 3.95 17.56
N ASP A 128 -10.29 4.47 16.33
CA ASP A 128 -10.67 3.65 15.16
C ASP A 128 -9.46 2.93 14.51
N LEU A 129 -8.24 3.31 14.89
CA LEU A 129 -7.02 2.63 14.43
C LEU A 129 -6.90 1.23 15.03
N GLY A 130 -6.30 0.33 14.27
CA GLY A 130 -5.92 -1.00 14.78
C GLY A 130 -6.39 -2.18 13.93
N ASP A 131 -7.30 -1.95 12.99
CA ASP A 131 -7.80 -2.99 12.09
C ASP A 131 -7.67 -2.56 10.63
N ALA A 132 -6.55 -2.94 10.00
CA ALA A 132 -6.28 -2.63 8.59
C ALA A 132 -7.23 -3.33 7.58
N THR A 133 -8.15 -4.18 8.06
CA THR A 133 -9.23 -4.73 7.24
C THR A 133 -10.39 -3.75 7.08
N LYS A 134 -10.44 -2.74 7.94
CA LYS A 134 -11.39 -1.61 7.89
C LYS A 134 -10.77 -0.41 7.23
N ILE A 135 -11.60 0.43 6.66
CA ILE A 135 -11.16 1.76 6.21
C ILE A 135 -11.12 2.68 7.41
N THR A 136 -9.94 3.22 7.68
CA THR A 136 -9.69 4.16 8.77
C THR A 136 -8.96 5.38 8.20
N GLY A 137 -9.67 6.46 7.94
CA GLY A 137 -9.12 7.69 7.39
C GLY A 137 -8.57 7.55 5.96
N VAL A 138 -9.39 7.82 4.97
CA VAL A 138 -9.02 7.71 3.54
C VAL A 138 -7.97 8.75 3.18
N ILE A 139 -6.82 8.27 2.68
CA ILE A 139 -5.72 9.10 2.16
C ILE A 139 -5.64 9.12 0.63
N SER A 140 -6.38 8.24 -0.07
CA SER A 140 -6.41 8.21 -1.54
C SER A 140 -6.87 9.55 -2.11
N GLU A 141 -6.20 10.01 -3.16
CA GLU A 141 -6.55 11.25 -3.87
C GLU A 141 -7.60 10.99 -4.97
N ASN A 142 -7.80 9.74 -5.35
CA ASN A 142 -8.66 9.36 -6.46
C ASN A 142 -9.95 8.66 -6.04
N PHE A 143 -9.98 8.03 -4.86
CA PHE A 143 -11.10 7.22 -4.41
C PHE A 143 -11.55 7.61 -3.01
N ASN A 144 -12.86 7.63 -2.80
CA ASN A 144 -13.46 7.74 -1.46
C ASN A 144 -13.63 6.36 -0.80
N ALA A 145 -14.09 6.33 0.45
CA ALA A 145 -14.24 5.10 1.22
C ALA A 145 -15.18 4.08 0.56
N VAL A 146 -16.30 4.52 0.00
CA VAL A 146 -17.28 3.65 -0.64
C VAL A 146 -16.71 3.03 -1.92
N GLU A 147 -15.99 3.83 -2.70
CA GLU A 147 -15.32 3.38 -3.92
C GLU A 147 -14.22 2.36 -3.59
N LEU A 148 -13.40 2.61 -2.57
CA LEU A 148 -12.36 1.67 -2.14
C LEU A 148 -12.94 0.34 -1.64
N MET A 149 -14.04 0.38 -0.87
CA MET A 149 -14.74 -0.84 -0.45
C MET A 149 -15.26 -1.64 -1.65
N GLY A 150 -15.89 -0.95 -2.60
CA GLY A 150 -16.40 -1.58 -3.82
C GLY A 150 -15.28 -2.17 -4.69
N LEU A 151 -14.19 -1.43 -4.88
CA LEU A 151 -13.01 -1.90 -5.63
C LEU A 151 -12.39 -3.12 -4.96
N ARG A 152 -12.18 -3.10 -3.63
CA ARG A 152 -11.67 -4.26 -2.88
C ARG A 152 -12.55 -5.49 -3.07
N GLU A 153 -13.87 -5.33 -2.99
CA GLU A 153 -14.80 -6.44 -3.20
C GLU A 153 -14.66 -7.03 -4.62
N LEU A 154 -14.55 -6.18 -5.64
CA LEU A 154 -14.33 -6.63 -7.02
C LEU A 154 -12.96 -7.31 -7.20
N MET A 155 -11.92 -6.82 -6.52
CA MET A 155 -10.59 -7.44 -6.51
C MET A 155 -10.63 -8.84 -5.89
N VAL A 156 -11.27 -8.99 -4.72
CA VAL A 156 -11.42 -10.29 -4.03
C VAL A 156 -12.20 -11.29 -4.90
N ARG A 157 -13.23 -10.83 -5.61
CA ARG A 157 -13.99 -11.64 -6.56
C ARG A 157 -13.28 -11.86 -7.89
N GLN A 158 -12.15 -11.22 -8.09
CA GLN A 158 -11.41 -11.22 -9.36
C GLN A 158 -12.24 -10.74 -10.56
N ASP A 159 -13.20 -9.83 -10.32
CA ASP A 159 -14.09 -9.30 -11.35
C ASP A 159 -13.45 -8.08 -12.07
N ARG A 160 -12.38 -8.38 -12.80
CA ARG A 160 -11.64 -7.40 -13.59
C ARG A 160 -12.52 -6.66 -14.61
N LYS A 161 -13.52 -7.36 -15.16
CA LYS A 161 -14.44 -6.77 -16.14
C LYS A 161 -15.23 -5.61 -15.55
N LYS A 162 -15.80 -5.81 -14.36
CA LYS A 162 -16.52 -4.72 -13.67
C LYS A 162 -15.62 -3.57 -13.25
N ILE A 163 -14.38 -3.83 -12.86
CA ILE A 163 -13.41 -2.75 -12.57
C ILE A 163 -13.15 -1.92 -13.86
N LEU A 164 -12.97 -2.56 -15.01
CA LEU A 164 -12.80 -1.85 -16.29
C LEU A 164 -14.05 -1.05 -16.69
N GLU A 165 -15.24 -1.59 -16.48
CA GLU A 165 -16.50 -0.88 -16.72
C GLU A 165 -16.63 0.34 -15.80
N TYR A 166 -16.30 0.17 -14.52
CA TYR A 166 -16.30 1.26 -13.55
C TYR A 166 -15.26 2.32 -13.87
N ALA A 167 -14.05 1.94 -14.27
CA ALA A 167 -13.02 2.89 -14.70
C ALA A 167 -13.48 3.79 -15.86
N LYS A 168 -14.18 3.23 -16.86
CA LYS A 168 -14.73 3.98 -17.97
C LYS A 168 -15.80 5.00 -17.53
N LEU A 169 -16.66 4.61 -16.59
CA LEU A 169 -17.69 5.50 -16.04
C LEU A 169 -17.05 6.61 -15.19
N TRP A 170 -16.07 6.25 -14.38
CA TRP A 170 -15.34 7.18 -13.52
C TRP A 170 -14.64 8.27 -14.36
N HIS A 171 -13.89 7.90 -15.40
CA HIS A 171 -13.26 8.84 -16.32
C HIS A 171 -14.25 9.80 -16.98
N LYS A 172 -15.43 9.31 -17.32
CA LYS A 172 -16.47 10.14 -17.89
C LYS A 172 -17.03 11.19 -16.92
N GLN A 173 -17.02 10.89 -15.62
CA GLN A 173 -17.58 11.73 -14.56
C GLN A 173 -16.55 12.66 -13.92
N GLN A 174 -15.37 12.16 -13.65
CA GLN A 174 -14.34 12.85 -12.86
C GLN A 174 -13.19 13.43 -13.72
N GLY A 175 -12.95 12.89 -14.91
CA GLY A 175 -11.85 13.31 -15.77
C GLY A 175 -10.52 12.64 -15.44
N GLU A 176 -9.42 13.41 -15.44
CA GLU A 176 -8.08 12.89 -15.18
C GLU A 176 -7.85 12.56 -13.69
N PRO A 177 -7.09 11.47 -13.39
CA PRO A 177 -6.80 11.10 -12.02
C PRO A 177 -5.91 12.14 -11.32
N ASN A 178 -6.17 12.37 -10.03
CA ASN A 178 -5.31 13.18 -9.19
C ASN A 178 -4.18 12.33 -8.60
N ILE A 179 -2.96 12.55 -9.08
CA ILE A 179 -1.76 11.86 -8.58
C ILE A 179 -0.92 12.88 -7.82
N PRO A 180 -0.77 12.74 -6.50
CA PRO A 180 -0.04 13.70 -5.68
C PRO A 180 1.40 13.88 -6.15
N LYS A 181 1.80 15.14 -6.37
CA LYS A 181 3.14 15.47 -6.87
C LYS A 181 4.27 15.11 -5.90
N PHE A 182 4.00 15.08 -4.60
CA PHE A 182 5.03 14.72 -3.60
C PHE A 182 5.34 13.21 -3.59
N ALA A 183 4.45 12.38 -4.09
CA ALA A 183 4.70 10.96 -4.33
C ALA A 183 5.74 10.75 -5.46
N SER A 184 6.11 11.82 -6.20
CA SER A 184 7.18 11.82 -7.17
C SER A 184 8.53 12.15 -6.52
N ALA A 185 9.62 11.78 -7.15
CA ALA A 185 11.06 11.97 -6.90
C ALA A 185 11.55 12.66 -5.61
N THR A 186 10.90 13.73 -5.13
CA THR A 186 11.39 14.54 -3.99
C THR A 186 11.39 13.82 -2.63
N PHE A 187 10.52 12.85 -2.43
CA PHE A 187 10.55 12.03 -1.22
C PHE A 187 11.75 11.08 -1.24
N TRP A 188 12.03 10.49 -2.39
CA TRP A 188 13.07 9.49 -2.58
C TRP A 188 14.48 10.07 -2.70
N ASP A 189 14.63 11.24 -3.27
CA ASP A 189 15.89 11.97 -3.25
C ASP A 189 16.34 12.28 -1.82
N ARG A 190 15.39 12.41 -0.88
CA ARG A 190 15.68 12.61 0.54
C ARG A 190 16.01 11.32 1.30
N VAL A 191 15.45 10.18 0.90
CA VAL A 191 15.74 8.87 1.51
C VAL A 191 17.08 8.32 1.01
N SER A 192 17.45 8.57 -0.25
CA SER A 192 18.72 8.14 -0.84
C SER A 192 19.95 8.91 -0.30
N ASP A 193 19.77 10.07 0.31
CA ASP A 193 20.82 10.87 0.94
C ASP A 193 21.20 10.39 2.35
N GLY A 194 21.43 9.08 2.52
CA GLY A 194 22.08 8.49 3.70
C GLY A 194 21.15 8.07 4.85
N GLY A 195 19.90 7.77 4.60
CA GLY A 195 19.02 7.09 5.58
C GLY A 195 18.59 7.93 6.78
N ARG A 196 18.76 9.24 6.74
CA ARG A 196 18.22 10.15 7.75
C ARG A 196 17.01 10.89 7.19
N ILE A 197 15.84 10.63 7.75
CA ILE A 197 14.65 11.45 7.53
C ILE A 197 14.96 12.85 8.04
N LYS A 198 15.33 13.76 7.16
CA LYS A 198 15.36 15.19 7.50
C LYS A 198 13.91 15.63 7.64
N ARG A 199 13.57 16.20 8.79
CA ARG A 199 12.27 16.82 9.06
C ARG A 199 11.90 17.73 7.89
N ILE A 200 10.72 17.52 7.33
CA ILE A 200 10.16 18.44 6.34
C ILE A 200 9.86 19.73 7.11
N GLU A 201 10.57 20.80 6.82
CA GLU A 201 10.11 22.13 7.21
C GLU A 201 8.90 22.43 6.34
N THR A 202 7.70 22.25 6.91
CA THR A 202 6.48 22.80 6.35
C THR A 202 6.63 24.32 6.37
N THR A 203 6.77 24.91 5.19
CA THR A 203 6.76 26.36 5.04
C THR A 203 5.41 26.88 5.53
N GLY A 204 5.36 27.41 6.77
CA GLY A 204 4.30 28.29 7.16
C GLY A 204 3.73 28.26 8.55
N GLU A 205 4.11 27.39 9.47
CA GLU A 205 3.69 27.58 10.87
C GLU A 205 4.82 27.22 11.85
N LYS A 206 5.24 28.21 12.62
CA LYS A 206 6.14 28.00 13.76
C LYS A 206 5.34 27.31 14.86
N ASP A 207 5.79 26.13 15.27
CA ASP A 207 5.29 25.50 16.50
C ASP A 207 5.39 26.51 17.66
N PRO A 208 4.35 26.67 18.48
CA PRO A 208 4.48 27.45 19.71
C PRO A 208 5.48 26.76 20.63
N ALA A 209 6.37 27.55 21.20
CA ALA A 209 7.36 27.08 22.16
C ALA A 209 6.67 26.38 23.35
N PRO A 210 7.27 25.32 23.93
CA PRO A 210 6.72 24.68 25.13
C PRO A 210 6.66 25.73 26.26
N ALA A 211 5.51 25.78 26.90
CA ALA A 211 5.30 26.65 28.08
C ALA A 211 6.23 26.27 29.24
N PRO A 212 6.64 27.22 30.09
CA PRO A 212 7.62 27.06 31.14
C PRO A 212 7.22 26.08 32.23
#